data_e36406632d36f42c06138d8d45a1364f
#
_entry.id   e36406632d36f42c06138d8d45a1364f
#
_cell.length_a   1.000
_cell.length_b   1.000
_cell.length_c   1.000
_cell.angle_alpha   90.00
_cell.angle_beta   90.00
_cell.angle_gamma   90.00
#
_symmetry.space_group_name_H-M   'P 1'
#
loop_
_entity.id
_entity.type
_entity.pdbx_description
1 polymer ?
#
loop_
_entity_poly.entity_id
_entity_poly.type
_entity_poly.pdbx_seq_one_letter_code
_entity_poly.pdbx_strand_id
1 'polypeptide(L)'
;MRNRASIRQRIGGVLTRVPAPFLVFLGGGTGALCRVYTPGGVLVANLLGSFTLGLLTMVWNAYARRDGEDRIHSFRLLFGAGMMGGYTTYSSIAAVLAQTIFLPYTVHGGYMVLAILVLLVGGLVAAAAGMLTGSFLASRLVPARDAEEGR
;
A
#
# COMPACT_ATOMS: atom_id res chain seq x y z
N MET A 1 -15.37 -20.06 -17.24
CA MET A 1 -14.94 -18.65 -17.18
C MET A 1 -16.03 -17.67 -16.70
N ARG A 2 -17.30 -17.97 -16.82
CA ARG A 2 -18.46 -17.11 -16.46
C ARG A 2 -18.57 -16.76 -14.96
N ASN A 3 -18.08 -17.60 -14.06
CA ASN A 3 -18.28 -17.46 -12.62
C ASN A 3 -17.34 -16.41 -11.95
N ARG A 4 -16.15 -16.17 -12.49
CA ARG A 4 -15.19 -15.20 -11.94
C ARG A 4 -15.59 -13.74 -12.22
N ALA A 5 -16.22 -13.46 -13.33
CA ALA A 5 -16.71 -12.13 -13.69
C ALA A 5 -17.89 -11.71 -12.81
N SER A 6 -18.81 -12.63 -12.50
CA SER A 6 -19.98 -12.36 -11.65
C SER A 6 -19.60 -12.08 -10.19
N ILE A 7 -18.58 -12.77 -9.67
CA ILE A 7 -18.07 -12.55 -8.29
C ILE A 7 -17.38 -11.19 -8.18
N ARG A 8 -16.54 -10.81 -9.16
CA ARG A 8 -15.90 -9.48 -9.20
C ARG A 8 -16.92 -8.35 -9.27
N GLN A 9 -17.98 -8.53 -10.05
CA GLN A 9 -19.07 -7.54 -10.16
C GLN A 9 -19.87 -7.39 -8.86
N ARG A 10 -20.12 -8.48 -8.15
CA ARG A 10 -20.83 -8.46 -6.86
C ARG A 10 -19.99 -7.82 -5.75
N ILE A 11 -18.71 -8.15 -5.64
CA ILE A 11 -17.82 -7.58 -4.61
C ILE A 11 -17.62 -6.07 -4.85
N GLY A 12 -17.41 -5.65 -6.10
CA GLY A 12 -17.32 -4.23 -6.44
C GLY A 12 -18.60 -3.46 -6.09
N GLY A 13 -19.78 -4.02 -6.38
CA GLY A 13 -21.06 -3.39 -6.08
C GLY A 13 -21.42 -3.32 -4.58
N VAL A 14 -20.87 -4.19 -3.75
CA VAL A 14 -21.04 -4.09 -2.29
C VAL A 14 -20.10 -3.04 -1.69
N LEU A 15 -18.83 -3.01 -2.14
CA LEU A 15 -17.84 -2.05 -1.63
C LEU A 15 -18.18 -0.60 -1.98
N THR A 16 -18.82 -0.33 -3.11
CA THR A 16 -19.25 1.04 -3.49
C THR A 16 -20.40 1.58 -2.63
N ARG A 17 -21.11 0.72 -1.91
CA ARG A 17 -22.18 1.10 -0.97
C ARG A 17 -21.69 1.37 0.44
N VAL A 18 -20.45 0.98 0.77
CA VAL A 18 -19.88 1.17 2.09
C VAL A 18 -19.29 2.58 2.19
N PRO A 19 -19.60 3.34 3.26
CA PRO A 19 -19.03 4.67 3.47
C PRO A 19 -17.50 4.64 3.49
N ALA A 20 -16.85 5.60 2.82
CA ALA A 20 -15.41 5.70 2.72
C ALA A 20 -14.67 5.61 4.08
N PRO A 21 -15.10 6.29 5.16
CA PRO A 21 -14.45 6.18 6.47
C PRO A 21 -14.45 4.76 7.03
N PHE A 22 -15.51 4.00 6.76
CA PHE A 22 -15.62 2.61 7.24
C PHE A 22 -14.66 1.68 6.51
N LEU A 23 -14.48 1.87 5.19
CA LEU A 23 -13.47 1.13 4.41
C LEU A 23 -12.06 1.40 4.91
N VAL A 24 -11.73 2.65 5.18
CA VAL A 24 -10.41 3.05 5.72
C VAL A 24 -10.21 2.47 7.12
N PHE A 25 -11.23 2.50 7.98
CA PHE A 25 -11.18 1.94 9.33
C PHE A 25 -10.93 0.43 9.31
N LEU A 26 -11.70 -0.33 8.52
CA LEU A 26 -11.53 -1.77 8.38
C LEU A 26 -10.15 -2.13 7.80
N GLY A 27 -9.74 -1.44 6.74
CA GLY A 27 -8.41 -1.60 6.16
C GLY A 27 -7.31 -1.30 7.16
N GLY A 28 -7.43 -0.17 7.87
CA GLY A 28 -6.44 0.28 8.86
C GLY A 28 -6.28 -0.71 10.02
N GLY A 29 -7.39 -1.20 10.57
CA GLY A 29 -7.38 -2.22 11.61
C GLY A 29 -6.72 -3.52 11.14
N THR A 30 -7.07 -3.99 9.94
CA THR A 30 -6.45 -5.18 9.33
C THR A 30 -4.94 -4.97 9.10
N GLY A 31 -4.55 -3.83 8.56
CA GLY A 31 -3.15 -3.48 8.32
C GLY A 31 -2.34 -3.43 9.62
N ALA A 32 -2.88 -2.81 10.67
CA ALA A 32 -2.25 -2.76 11.98
C ALA A 32 -2.05 -4.15 12.59
N LEU A 33 -3.03 -5.05 12.47
CA LEU A 33 -2.91 -6.44 12.90
C LEU A 33 -1.82 -7.18 12.11
N CYS A 34 -1.81 -7.07 10.79
CA CYS A 34 -0.77 -7.68 9.94
C CYS A 34 0.64 -7.21 10.35
N ARG A 35 0.80 -5.92 10.69
CA ARG A 35 2.08 -5.38 11.16
C ARG A 35 2.58 -6.05 12.44
N VAL A 36 1.70 -6.33 13.41
CA VAL A 36 2.09 -6.98 14.68
C VAL A 36 2.72 -8.34 14.45
N TYR A 37 2.24 -9.07 13.43
CA TYR A 37 2.75 -10.40 13.10
C TYR A 37 3.88 -10.39 12.05
N THR A 38 4.34 -9.21 11.60
CA THR A 38 5.40 -9.12 10.59
C THR A 38 6.77 -9.36 11.23
N PRO A 39 7.51 -10.41 10.82
CA PRO A 39 8.89 -10.61 11.27
C PRO A 39 9.78 -9.45 10.80
N GLY A 40 10.71 -9.00 11.65
CA GLY A 40 11.60 -7.87 11.35
C GLY A 40 11.02 -6.50 11.72
N GLY A 41 9.82 -6.48 12.32
CA GLY A 41 9.25 -5.30 12.96
C GLY A 41 8.96 -4.14 11.99
N VAL A 42 9.06 -2.91 12.52
CA VAL A 42 8.66 -1.67 11.82
C VAL A 42 9.42 -1.42 10.51
N LEU A 43 10.71 -1.77 10.45
CA LEU A 43 11.52 -1.58 9.25
C LEU A 43 10.96 -2.40 8.10
N VAL A 44 10.77 -3.70 8.32
CA VAL A 44 10.26 -4.62 7.29
C VAL A 44 8.84 -4.26 6.90
N ALA A 45 7.97 -3.94 7.86
CA ALA A 45 6.61 -3.52 7.59
C ALA A 45 6.55 -2.25 6.71
N ASN A 46 7.38 -1.25 7.00
CA ASN A 46 7.42 -0.02 6.20
C ASN A 46 7.96 -0.27 4.79
N LEU A 47 9.01 -1.07 4.62
CA LEU A 47 9.56 -1.40 3.29
C LEU A 47 8.56 -2.21 2.46
N LEU A 48 7.99 -3.27 3.04
CA LEU A 48 6.98 -4.09 2.36
C LEU A 48 5.72 -3.30 2.03
N GLY A 49 5.26 -2.46 2.95
CA GLY A 49 4.09 -1.61 2.74
C GLY A 49 4.31 -0.59 1.63
N SER A 50 5.48 0.07 1.60
CA SER A 50 5.86 1.02 0.55
C SER A 50 5.96 0.34 -0.82
N PHE A 51 6.61 -0.82 -0.90
CA PHE A 51 6.68 -1.62 -2.13
C PHE A 51 5.29 -2.02 -2.61
N THR A 52 4.48 -2.59 -1.73
CA THR A 52 3.12 -3.06 -2.05
C THR A 52 2.23 -1.90 -2.49
N LEU A 53 2.29 -0.75 -1.83
CA LEU A 53 1.53 0.44 -2.22
C LEU A 53 1.94 0.94 -3.61
N GLY A 54 3.25 0.99 -3.91
CA GLY A 54 3.76 1.36 -5.22
C GLY A 54 3.25 0.43 -6.32
N LEU A 55 3.33 -0.89 -6.09
CA LEU A 55 2.84 -1.91 -7.01
C LEU A 55 1.33 -1.78 -7.26
N LEU A 56 0.53 -1.73 -6.19
CA LEU A 56 -0.92 -1.62 -6.28
C LEU A 56 -1.35 -0.33 -6.99
N THR A 57 -0.65 0.79 -6.76
CA THR A 57 -0.95 2.07 -7.41
C THR A 57 -0.89 1.95 -8.93
N MET A 58 0.16 1.31 -9.48
CA MET A 58 0.29 1.13 -10.93
C MET A 58 -0.78 0.19 -11.49
N VAL A 59 -1.05 -0.91 -10.80
CA VAL A 59 -2.11 -1.86 -11.19
C VAL A 59 -3.48 -1.16 -11.18
N TRP A 60 -3.80 -0.43 -10.11
CA TRP A 60 -5.08 0.31 -10.03
C TRP A 60 -5.21 1.39 -11.09
N ASN A 61 -4.14 2.12 -11.42
CA ASN A 61 -4.15 3.11 -12.48
C ASN A 61 -4.44 2.47 -13.85
N ALA A 62 -3.91 1.27 -14.10
CA ALA A 62 -4.20 0.55 -15.34
C ALA A 62 -5.67 0.10 -15.41
N TYR A 63 -6.23 -0.45 -14.32
CA TYR A 63 -7.63 -0.83 -14.26
C TYR A 63 -8.58 0.37 -14.30
N ALA A 64 -8.23 1.50 -13.63
CA ALA A 64 -9.04 2.71 -13.64
C ALA A 64 -9.19 3.28 -15.06
N ARG A 65 -8.12 3.26 -15.85
CA ARG A 65 -8.14 3.65 -17.27
C ARG A 65 -9.05 2.78 -18.13
N ARG A 66 -9.16 1.48 -17.78
CA ARG A 66 -9.98 0.51 -18.52
C ARG A 66 -11.44 0.50 -18.07
N ASP A 67 -11.68 0.41 -16.77
CA ASP A 67 -13.00 0.07 -16.20
C ASP A 67 -13.69 1.25 -15.51
N GLY A 68 -13.02 2.42 -15.46
CA GLY A 68 -13.48 3.63 -14.78
C GLY A 68 -13.01 3.74 -13.32
N GLU A 69 -12.89 4.99 -12.87
CA GLU A 69 -12.31 5.34 -11.55
C GLU A 69 -13.19 4.88 -10.38
N ASP A 70 -14.51 4.96 -10.51
CA ASP A 70 -15.47 4.67 -9.44
C ASP A 70 -15.34 3.25 -8.87
N ARG A 71 -15.06 2.27 -9.73
CA ARG A 71 -14.87 0.88 -9.30
C ARG A 71 -13.62 0.67 -8.50
N ILE A 72 -12.57 1.42 -8.79
CA ILE A 72 -11.24 1.28 -8.16
C ILE A 72 -11.16 2.10 -6.88
N HIS A 73 -11.96 3.16 -6.77
CA HIS A 73 -11.93 4.08 -5.63
C HIS A 73 -12.08 3.36 -4.28
N SER A 74 -13.07 2.50 -4.13
CA SER A 74 -13.30 1.75 -2.88
C SER A 74 -12.14 0.80 -2.54
N PHE A 75 -11.50 0.17 -3.55
CA PHE A 75 -10.32 -0.65 -3.34
C PHE A 75 -9.11 0.18 -2.91
N ARG A 76 -8.93 1.37 -3.49
CA ARG A 76 -7.87 2.31 -3.07
C ARG A 76 -8.07 2.76 -1.62
N LEU A 77 -9.32 3.00 -1.21
CA LEU A 77 -9.62 3.37 0.19
C LEU A 77 -9.35 2.21 1.15
N LEU A 78 -9.81 1.00 0.84
CA LEU A 78 -9.67 -0.15 1.72
C LEU A 78 -8.20 -0.61 1.82
N PHE A 79 -7.54 -0.87 0.68
CA PHE A 79 -6.20 -1.45 0.66
C PHE A 79 -5.09 -0.39 0.65
N GLY A 80 -5.28 0.74 0.00
CA GLY A 80 -4.28 1.82 -0.05
C GLY A 80 -4.28 2.66 1.21
N ALA A 81 -5.27 3.52 1.37
CA ALA A 81 -5.35 4.42 2.50
C ALA A 81 -5.58 3.67 3.83
N GLY A 82 -6.44 2.63 3.84
CA GLY A 82 -6.69 1.82 5.03
C GLY A 82 -5.53 0.86 5.32
N MET A 83 -5.48 -0.27 4.62
CA MET A 83 -4.60 -1.40 4.97
C MET A 83 -3.12 -1.03 4.92
N MET A 84 -2.64 -0.38 3.86
CA MET A 84 -1.25 0.04 3.80
C MET A 84 -0.95 1.18 4.78
N GLY A 85 -1.88 2.11 4.99
CA GLY A 85 -1.76 3.15 6.01
C GLY A 85 -1.69 2.59 7.44
N GLY A 86 -2.45 1.54 7.75
CA GLY A 86 -2.38 0.84 9.04
C GLY A 86 -1.18 -0.10 9.17
N TYR A 87 -0.73 -0.69 8.06
CA TYR A 87 0.42 -1.60 8.03
C TYR A 87 1.76 -0.86 8.19
N THR A 88 1.92 0.30 7.53
CA THR A 88 3.07 1.19 7.72
C THR A 88 2.86 2.08 8.94
N THR A 89 3.96 2.57 9.54
CA THR A 89 3.85 3.45 10.70
C THR A 89 4.96 4.50 10.74
N TYR A 90 4.55 5.75 10.88
CA TYR A 90 5.44 6.86 11.20
C TYR A 90 5.58 7.05 12.71
N SER A 91 4.52 6.77 13.47
CA SER A 91 4.49 6.99 14.92
C SER A 91 5.54 6.18 15.68
N SER A 92 5.83 4.95 15.24
CA SER A 92 6.89 4.14 15.84
C SER A 92 8.28 4.74 15.63
N ILE A 93 8.53 5.36 14.48
CA ILE A 93 9.78 6.08 14.20
C ILE A 93 9.88 7.30 15.13
N ALA A 94 8.80 8.06 15.23
CA ALA A 94 8.74 9.22 16.12
C ALA A 94 8.91 8.83 17.59
N ALA A 95 8.33 7.71 18.04
CA ALA A 95 8.50 7.21 19.40
C ALA A 95 9.94 6.80 19.72
N VAL A 96 10.62 6.11 18.79
CA VAL A 96 12.04 5.76 18.93
C VAL A 96 12.90 7.02 18.99
N LEU A 97 12.62 8.01 18.13
CA LEU A 97 13.34 9.29 18.16
C LEU A 97 13.14 10.03 19.49
N ALA A 98 11.90 10.11 19.99
CA ALA A 98 11.60 10.73 21.28
C ALA A 98 12.33 10.04 22.43
N GLN A 99 12.35 8.71 22.46
CA GLN A 99 13.10 7.95 23.47
C GLN A 99 14.59 8.28 23.47
N THR A 100 15.17 8.49 22.30
CA THR A 100 16.60 8.83 22.17
C THR A 100 16.91 10.23 22.71
N ILE A 101 15.99 11.18 22.54
CA ILE A 101 16.15 12.55 23.07
C ILE A 101 16.06 12.55 24.59
N PHE A 102 15.17 11.75 25.19
CA PHE A 102 14.91 11.73 26.61
C PHE A 102 15.78 10.74 27.40
N LEU A 103 16.44 9.77 26.71
CA LEU A 103 17.30 8.75 27.33
C LEU A 103 18.71 8.82 26.72
N PRO A 104 19.54 9.80 27.09
CA PRO A 104 20.82 10.10 26.43
C PRO A 104 21.90 9.01 26.54
N TYR A 105 21.69 7.99 27.37
CA TYR A 105 22.69 6.96 27.63
C TYR A 105 22.61 5.73 26.72
N THR A 106 21.57 5.57 25.89
CA THR A 106 21.33 4.29 25.20
C THR A 106 21.75 4.26 23.74
N VAL A 107 21.80 5.39 23.02
CA VAL A 107 22.21 5.42 21.61
C VAL A 107 22.77 6.79 21.23
N HIS A 108 23.90 6.80 20.52
CA HIS A 108 24.44 8.04 19.96
C HIS A 108 23.48 8.64 18.94
N GLY A 109 23.08 9.90 19.11
CA GLY A 109 22.08 10.58 18.26
C GLY A 109 22.34 10.49 16.75
N GLY A 110 23.62 10.36 16.34
CA GLY A 110 23.99 10.17 14.94
C GLY A 110 23.44 8.86 14.31
N TYR A 111 23.42 7.76 15.06
CA TYR A 111 22.88 6.48 14.56
C TYR A 111 21.36 6.55 14.35
N MET A 112 20.65 7.33 15.15
CA MET A 112 19.21 7.50 14.99
C MET A 112 18.85 8.34 13.77
N VAL A 113 19.56 9.42 13.52
CA VAL A 113 19.39 10.20 12.29
C VAL A 113 19.67 9.33 11.07
N LEU A 114 20.75 8.53 11.12
CA LEU A 114 21.06 7.58 10.05
C LEU A 114 19.95 6.54 9.86
N ALA A 115 19.41 5.97 10.93
CA ALA A 115 18.33 5.00 10.86
C ALA A 115 17.05 5.59 10.23
N ILE A 116 16.71 6.83 10.57
CA ILE A 116 15.57 7.54 9.96
C ILE A 116 15.82 7.78 8.47
N LEU A 117 17.02 8.24 8.10
CA LEU A 117 17.39 8.45 6.69
C LEU A 117 17.33 7.15 5.89
N VAL A 118 17.84 6.05 6.45
CA VAL A 118 17.77 4.71 5.83
C VAL A 118 16.31 4.27 5.64
N LEU A 119 15.45 4.52 6.61
CA LEU A 119 14.02 4.21 6.50
C LEU A 119 13.32 5.04 5.43
N LEU A 120 13.59 6.35 5.37
CA LEU A 120 12.98 7.24 4.38
C LEU A 120 13.46 6.90 2.97
N VAL A 121 14.77 6.79 2.75
CA VAL A 121 15.35 6.45 1.45
C VAL A 121 14.96 5.03 1.05
N GLY A 122 15.05 4.08 1.96
CA GLY A 122 14.66 2.69 1.74
C GLY A 122 13.18 2.56 1.37
N GLY A 123 12.30 3.29 2.05
CA GLY A 123 10.87 3.35 1.73
C GLY A 123 10.61 3.92 0.34
N LEU A 124 11.32 4.99 -0.04
CA LEU A 124 11.21 5.59 -1.38
C LEU A 124 11.69 4.63 -2.48
N VAL A 125 12.84 3.99 -2.27
CA VAL A 125 13.38 2.97 -3.20
C VAL A 125 12.43 1.78 -3.30
N ALA A 126 11.90 1.30 -2.19
CA ALA A 126 10.92 0.20 -2.18
C ALA A 126 9.64 0.59 -2.95
N ALA A 127 9.12 1.80 -2.76
CA ALA A 127 7.96 2.29 -3.50
C ALA A 127 8.25 2.39 -5.00
N ALA A 128 9.39 2.93 -5.40
CA ALA A 128 9.82 3.01 -6.80
C ALA A 128 9.96 1.61 -7.44
N ALA A 129 10.57 0.65 -6.75
CA ALA A 129 10.67 -0.74 -7.18
C ALA A 129 9.26 -1.38 -7.31
N GLY A 130 8.36 -1.10 -6.37
CA GLY A 130 6.96 -1.50 -6.45
C GLY A 130 6.24 -0.93 -7.67
N MET A 131 6.44 0.36 -7.98
CA MET A 131 5.86 1.00 -9.17
C MET A 131 6.38 0.36 -10.46
N LEU A 132 7.69 0.11 -10.57
CA LEU A 132 8.29 -0.54 -11.74
C LEU A 132 7.71 -1.95 -11.93
N THR A 133 7.68 -2.73 -10.86
CA THR A 133 7.09 -4.08 -10.88
C THR A 133 5.60 -4.03 -11.21
N GLY A 134 4.87 -3.09 -10.60
CA GLY A 134 3.44 -2.88 -10.84
C GLY A 134 3.13 -2.45 -12.27
N SER A 135 3.95 -1.60 -12.90
CA SER A 135 3.79 -1.20 -14.29
C SER A 135 4.01 -2.36 -15.26
N PHE A 136 5.04 -3.18 -15.00
CA PHE A 136 5.28 -4.41 -15.78
C PHE A 136 4.12 -5.41 -15.63
N LEU A 137 3.63 -5.62 -14.42
CA LEU A 137 2.50 -6.50 -14.16
C LEU A 137 1.20 -5.96 -14.80
N ALA A 138 0.97 -4.66 -14.72
CA ALA A 138 -0.20 -4.01 -15.31
C ALA A 138 -0.22 -4.16 -16.84
N SER A 139 0.92 -4.03 -17.52
CA SER A 139 1.02 -4.24 -18.97
C SER A 139 0.69 -5.67 -19.40
N ARG A 140 0.91 -6.65 -18.50
CA ARG A 140 0.57 -8.06 -18.75
C ARG A 140 -0.87 -8.40 -18.43
N LEU A 141 -1.43 -7.79 -17.37
CA LEU A 141 -2.78 -8.09 -16.87
C LEU A 141 -3.88 -7.26 -17.56
N VAL A 142 -3.54 -6.08 -18.03
CA VAL A 142 -4.47 -5.13 -18.65
C VAL A 142 -3.94 -4.74 -20.04
N PRO A 143 -4.16 -5.58 -21.08
CA PRO A 143 -3.77 -5.24 -22.45
C PRO A 143 -4.44 -3.95 -22.91
N ALA A 144 -3.75 -3.16 -23.71
CA ALA A 144 -4.29 -1.94 -24.27
C ALA A 144 -5.55 -2.24 -25.12
N ARG A 145 -6.57 -1.38 -25.01
CA ARG A 145 -7.87 -1.52 -25.68
C ARG A 145 -7.74 -1.47 -27.20
N ASP A 146 -6.70 -0.79 -27.69
CA ASP A 146 -6.43 -0.60 -29.12
C ASP A 146 -6.08 -1.92 -29.85
N ALA A 147 -5.75 -2.98 -29.12
CA ALA A 147 -5.48 -4.29 -29.69
C ALA A 147 -6.77 -5.12 -29.97
N GLU A 148 -7.91 -4.70 -29.44
CA GLU A 148 -9.20 -5.39 -29.62
C GLU A 148 -10.06 -4.73 -30.75
N GLU A 149 -9.86 -3.43 -31.04
CA GLU A 149 -10.59 -2.72 -32.09
C GLU A 149 -9.97 -2.90 -33.50
N GLY A 150 -8.79 -3.48 -33.59
CA GLY A 150 -8.08 -3.76 -34.86
C GLY A 150 -8.26 -5.19 -35.40
N ARG A 151 -9.17 -5.98 -34.88
CA ARG A 151 -9.56 -7.30 -35.36
C ARG A 151 -11.05 -7.38 -35.64
#